data_69cb596cb85b3cda1622b61d51396c9e
#
_entry.id   69cb596cb85b3cda1622b61d51396c9e
#
_cell.length_a   1.000
_cell.length_b   1.000
_cell.length_c   1.000
_cell.angle_alpha   90.00
_cell.angle_beta   90.00
_cell.angle_gamma   90.00
#
_symmetry.space_group_name_H-M   'P 1'
#
loop_
_entity.id
_entity.type
_entity.pdbx_description
1 polymer ?
#
loop_
_entity_poly.entity_id
_entity_poly.type
_entity_poly.pdbx_seq_one_letter_code
_entity_poly.pdbx_strand_id
1 'polypeptide(L)'
;LLYFSNMKWFKALNNNQIPHPETIKTIEVAGKQICLINNENKIIATQSHCPHAGGHFSGAWCKNGNLVCPIHRYEYSLSTGRGAEGQGDYINIYPTELREDGLYIGFEESWWSKLWG
;
A
#
# COMPACT_ATOMS: atom_id res chain seq x y z
N LEU A 1 -4.75 -9.06 -19.13
CA LEU A 1 -4.63 -10.50 -19.00
C LEU A 1 -3.18 -10.94 -18.87
N LEU A 2 -2.35 -10.49 -19.76
CA LEU A 2 -0.92 -10.83 -19.73
C LEU A 2 -0.20 -10.17 -18.55
N TYR A 3 -0.80 -9.15 -17.99
CA TYR A 3 -0.17 -8.41 -16.90
C TYR A 3 0.00 -9.24 -15.64
N PHE A 4 -0.91 -10.17 -15.39
CA PHE A 4 -0.88 -10.96 -14.16
C PHE A 4 0.28 -11.93 -14.12
N SER A 5 0.74 -12.38 -15.28
CA SER A 5 1.88 -13.30 -15.34
C SER A 5 3.19 -12.63 -14.95
N ASN A 6 3.21 -11.30 -14.93
CA ASN A 6 4.42 -10.53 -14.60
C ASN A 6 4.47 -10.09 -13.14
N MET A 7 3.57 -10.59 -12.32
CA MET A 7 3.57 -10.26 -10.89
C MET A 7 4.48 -11.20 -10.13
N LYS A 8 5.22 -10.63 -9.19
CA LYS A 8 5.96 -11.42 -8.21
C LYS A 8 5.31 -11.22 -6.86
N TRP A 9 5.02 -12.31 -6.17
CA TRP A 9 4.32 -12.28 -4.89
C TRP A 9 5.27 -12.59 -3.75
N PHE A 10 5.24 -11.77 -2.73
CA PHE A 10 6.10 -11.93 -1.56
C PHE A 10 5.26 -12.02 -0.32
N LYS A 11 5.59 -12.96 0.56
CA LYS A 11 4.92 -13.05 1.84
C LYS A 11 5.32 -11.85 2.70
N ALA A 12 4.34 -11.09 3.11
CA ALA A 12 4.57 -9.88 3.91
C ALA A 12 4.41 -10.13 5.39
N LEU A 13 3.37 -10.86 5.79
CA LEU A 13 3.04 -11.10 7.20
C LEU A 13 2.48 -12.49 7.39
N ASN A 14 2.70 -13.03 8.60
CA ASN A 14 1.96 -14.22 9.05
C ASN A 14 0.55 -13.80 9.46
N ASN A 15 -0.37 -14.76 9.56
CA ASN A 15 -1.75 -14.47 9.90
C ASN A 15 -1.91 -13.71 11.22
N ASN A 16 -1.09 -14.00 12.19
CA ASN A 16 -1.17 -13.34 13.51
C ASN A 16 -0.55 -11.94 13.52
N GLN A 17 0.01 -11.49 12.42
CA GLN A 17 0.64 -10.17 12.32
C GLN A 17 -0.20 -9.16 11.54
N ILE A 18 -1.32 -9.61 10.99
CA ILE A 18 -2.18 -8.74 10.19
C ILE A 18 -2.75 -7.62 11.08
N PRO A 19 -2.68 -6.36 10.64
CA PRO A 19 -3.17 -5.24 11.47
C PRO A 19 -4.66 -5.36 11.77
N HIS A 20 -5.02 -4.92 12.95
CA HIS A 20 -6.42 -4.87 13.35
C HIS A 20 -7.19 -3.84 12.52
N PRO A 21 -8.52 -3.95 12.44
CA PRO A 21 -9.32 -2.97 11.71
C PRO A 21 -9.01 -1.54 12.14
N GLU A 22 -9.00 -0.64 11.17
CA GLU A 22 -8.77 0.80 11.36
C GLU A 22 -7.36 1.13 11.85
N THR A 23 -6.38 0.26 11.58
CA THR A 23 -4.98 0.52 11.92
C THR A 23 -4.10 0.53 10.67
N ILE A 24 -2.98 1.21 10.79
CA ILE A 24 -1.98 1.36 9.73
C ILE A 24 -0.66 0.86 10.27
N LYS A 25 0.03 0.06 9.46
CA LYS A 25 1.31 -0.53 9.86
C LYS A 25 2.29 -0.42 8.69
N THR A 26 3.52 0.01 8.97
CA THR A 26 4.56 0.04 7.95
C THR A 26 5.46 -1.18 8.11
N ILE A 27 5.73 -1.85 7.01
CA ILE A 27 6.59 -3.04 6.99
C ILE A 27 7.58 -2.94 5.84
N GLU A 28 8.59 -3.78 5.86
CA GLU A 28 9.52 -3.89 4.74
C GLU A 28 9.28 -5.20 4.02
N VAL A 29 9.09 -5.14 2.71
CA VAL A 29 8.86 -6.31 1.87
C VAL A 29 9.78 -6.20 0.66
N ALA A 30 10.62 -7.19 0.45
CA ALA A 30 11.56 -7.24 -0.69
C ALA A 30 12.43 -5.99 -0.76
N GLY A 31 12.84 -5.46 0.40
CA GLY A 31 13.71 -4.29 0.48
C GLY A 31 12.99 -2.97 0.34
N LYS A 32 11.67 -2.98 0.24
CA LYS A 32 10.87 -1.76 0.07
C LYS A 32 9.94 -1.55 1.25
N GLN A 33 9.82 -0.30 1.69
CA GLN A 33 8.88 0.04 2.75
C GLN A 33 7.48 0.13 2.19
N ILE A 34 6.56 -0.60 2.82
CA ILE A 34 5.17 -0.71 2.39
C ILE A 34 4.28 -0.31 3.56
N CYS A 35 3.26 0.47 3.27
CA CYS A 35 2.24 0.82 4.25
C CYS A 35 1.07 -0.14 4.09
N LEU A 36 0.70 -0.83 5.17
CA LEU A 36 -0.46 -1.71 5.20
C LEU A 36 -1.56 -1.05 5.98
N ILE A 37 -2.73 -1.02 5.38
CA ILE A 37 -3.90 -0.35 5.95
C ILE A 37 -5.02 -1.37 6.06
N ASN A 38 -5.58 -1.53 7.25
CA ASN A 38 -6.79 -2.31 7.40
C ASN A 38 -7.97 -1.34 7.46
N ASN A 39 -8.65 -1.20 6.35
CA ASN A 39 -9.81 -0.34 6.23
C ASN A 39 -11.05 -1.21 6.11
N GLU A 40 -11.88 -1.22 7.14
CA GLU A 40 -13.10 -2.01 7.18
C GLU A 40 -12.86 -3.49 6.86
N ASN A 41 -11.83 -4.07 7.47
CA ASN A 41 -11.41 -5.47 7.29
C ASN A 41 -10.85 -5.78 5.90
N LYS A 42 -10.56 -4.77 5.11
CA LYS A 42 -9.91 -4.95 3.84
C LYS A 42 -8.46 -4.47 3.95
N ILE A 43 -7.52 -5.33 3.62
CA ILE A 43 -6.10 -5.00 3.70
C ILE A 43 -5.65 -4.37 2.39
N ILE A 44 -5.09 -3.18 2.49
CA ILE A 44 -4.62 -2.42 1.34
C ILE A 44 -3.14 -2.12 1.54
N ALA A 45 -2.33 -2.33 0.53
CA ALA A 45 -0.91 -2.05 0.56
C ALA A 45 -0.59 -0.86 -0.34
N THR A 46 0.14 0.11 0.21
CA THR A 46 0.52 1.31 -0.53
C THR A 46 2.00 1.62 -0.32
N GLN A 47 2.51 2.58 -1.08
CA GLN A 47 3.80 3.16 -0.78
C GLN A 47 3.78 3.79 0.62
N SER A 48 4.95 3.95 1.22
CA SER A 48 5.04 4.39 2.63
C SER A 48 5.02 5.89 2.83
N HIS A 49 5.25 6.67 1.77
CA HIS A 49 5.36 8.12 1.88
C HIS A 49 4.42 8.84 0.94
N CYS A 50 3.97 10.01 1.38
CA CYS A 50 3.15 10.90 0.57
C CYS A 50 3.99 11.49 -0.57
N PRO A 51 3.55 11.38 -1.83
CA PRO A 51 4.33 11.91 -2.95
C PRO A 51 4.42 13.43 -2.95
N HIS A 52 3.45 14.10 -2.35
CA HIS A 52 3.43 15.56 -2.31
C HIS A 52 4.49 16.13 -1.36
N ALA A 53 4.51 15.65 -0.14
CA ALA A 53 5.32 16.27 0.91
C ALA A 53 6.33 15.31 1.54
N GLY A 54 6.39 14.06 1.11
CA GLY A 54 7.27 13.07 1.70
C GLY A 54 6.89 12.62 3.11
N GLY A 55 5.70 13.00 3.57
CA GLY A 55 5.23 12.60 4.89
C GLY A 55 5.03 11.10 4.97
N HIS A 56 5.46 10.51 6.10
CA HIS A 56 5.34 9.07 6.29
C HIS A 56 3.91 8.69 6.65
N PHE A 57 3.37 7.67 5.99
CA PHE A 57 1.99 7.25 6.20
C PHE A 57 1.73 6.55 7.53
N SER A 58 2.78 6.31 8.34
CA SER A 58 2.55 5.78 9.68
C SER A 58 1.71 6.72 10.55
N GLY A 59 1.74 8.02 10.25
CA GLY A 59 0.90 9.00 10.94
C GLY A 59 -0.40 9.34 10.23
N ALA A 60 -0.69 8.65 9.12
CA ALA A 60 -1.90 8.90 8.35
C ALA A 60 -3.13 8.25 9.00
N TRP A 61 -4.29 8.58 8.47
CA TRP A 61 -5.55 7.95 8.90
C TRP A 61 -6.46 7.75 7.70
N CYS A 62 -7.50 6.95 7.90
CA CYS A 62 -8.49 6.69 6.84
C CYS A 62 -9.73 7.54 7.07
N LYS A 63 -10.29 8.03 5.98
CA LYS A 63 -11.52 8.83 6.02
C LYS A 63 -12.29 8.60 4.72
N ASN A 64 -13.50 8.07 4.86
CA ASN A 64 -14.40 7.89 3.71
C ASN A 64 -13.74 7.14 2.54
N GLY A 65 -12.96 6.09 2.83
CA GLY A 65 -12.29 5.31 1.80
C GLY A 65 -11.03 5.95 1.25
N ASN A 66 -10.55 7.01 1.86
CA ASN A 66 -9.31 7.67 1.47
C ASN A 66 -8.26 7.56 2.57
N LEU A 67 -7.00 7.58 2.16
CA LEU A 67 -5.86 7.70 3.08
C LEU A 67 -5.51 9.17 3.17
N VAL A 68 -5.46 9.71 4.38
CA VAL A 68 -5.17 11.13 4.61
C VAL A 68 -3.75 11.28 5.12
N CYS A 69 -2.94 12.03 4.37
CA CYS A 69 -1.55 12.32 4.75
C CYS A 69 -1.54 13.32 5.92
N PRO A 70 -0.71 13.10 6.96
CA PRO A 70 -0.67 14.04 8.09
C PRO A 70 -0.13 15.41 7.73
N ILE A 71 0.63 15.50 6.62
CA ILE A 71 1.18 16.78 6.18
C ILE A 71 0.24 17.36 5.12
N HIS A 72 -0.30 18.53 5.38
CA HIS A 72 -1.24 19.26 4.52
C HIS A 72 -2.56 18.52 4.27
N ARG A 73 -2.76 17.35 4.89
CA ARG A 73 -4.01 16.58 4.80
C ARG A 73 -4.42 16.22 3.37
N TYR A 74 -3.45 15.95 2.52
CA TYR A 74 -3.75 15.44 1.19
C TYR A 74 -4.40 14.07 1.30
N GLU A 75 -5.38 13.80 0.43
CA GLU A 75 -6.14 12.56 0.47
C GLU A 75 -5.92 11.75 -0.80
N TYR A 76 -5.86 10.43 -0.63
CA TYR A 76 -5.67 9.50 -1.73
C TYR A 76 -6.69 8.38 -1.62
N SER A 77 -7.34 8.06 -2.74
CA SER A 77 -8.32 6.97 -2.76
C SER A 77 -7.65 5.63 -2.47
N LEU A 78 -8.20 4.87 -1.53
CA LEU A 78 -7.69 3.54 -1.22
C LEU A 78 -8.06 2.51 -2.28
N SER A 79 -8.99 2.83 -3.17
CA SER A 79 -9.35 1.92 -4.25
C SER A 79 -8.57 2.16 -5.52
N THR A 80 -8.14 3.39 -5.80
CA THR A 80 -7.46 3.74 -7.05
C THR A 80 -6.07 4.31 -6.85
N GLY A 81 -5.78 4.85 -5.67
CA GLY A 81 -4.53 5.56 -5.41
C GLY A 81 -4.54 7.02 -5.85
N ARG A 82 -5.58 7.47 -6.51
CA ARG A 82 -5.63 8.83 -7.03
C ARG A 82 -5.80 9.84 -5.91
N GLY A 83 -5.10 10.95 -6.05
CA GLY A 83 -5.28 12.08 -5.15
C GLY A 83 -6.63 12.72 -5.33
N ALA A 84 -7.06 13.45 -4.31
CA ALA A 84 -8.32 14.20 -4.36
C ALA A 84 -8.29 15.20 -5.50
N GLU A 85 -9.46 15.59 -5.94
CA GLU A 85 -9.61 16.54 -7.05
C GLU A 85 -8.76 17.77 -6.80
N GLY A 86 -7.97 18.15 -7.78
CA GLY A 86 -7.11 19.32 -7.69
C GLY A 86 -5.70 19.05 -7.19
N GLN A 87 -5.42 17.86 -6.62
CA GLN A 87 -4.07 17.55 -6.13
C GLN A 87 -3.11 17.20 -7.27
N GLY A 88 -3.58 16.45 -8.26
CA GLY A 88 -2.78 16.12 -9.42
C GLY A 88 -1.75 15.01 -9.21
N ASP A 89 -1.74 14.35 -8.06
CA ASP A 89 -0.82 13.27 -7.77
C ASP A 89 -1.56 11.98 -7.43
N TYR A 90 -0.81 10.92 -7.12
CA TYR A 90 -1.37 9.62 -6.78
C TYR A 90 -0.38 8.82 -5.95
N ILE A 91 -0.87 7.80 -5.29
CA ILE A 91 -0.02 6.83 -4.59
C ILE A 91 -0.14 5.47 -5.30
N ASN A 92 0.93 4.68 -5.19
CA ASN A 92 0.91 3.31 -5.69
C ASN A 92 0.14 2.42 -4.73
N ILE A 93 -0.77 1.62 -5.28
CA ILE A 93 -1.47 0.59 -4.52
C ILE A 93 -1.02 -0.75 -5.08
N TYR A 94 -0.53 -1.61 -4.19
CA TYR A 94 -0.02 -2.93 -4.58
C TYR A 94 -1.08 -3.97 -4.30
N PRO A 95 -1.27 -4.93 -5.21
CA PRO A 95 -2.25 -6.00 -4.97
C PRO A 95 -1.86 -6.83 -3.76
N THR A 96 -2.86 -7.26 -3.02
CA THR A 96 -2.68 -8.10 -1.85
C THR A 96 -3.48 -9.39 -2.02
N GLU A 97 -3.00 -10.45 -1.39
CA GLU A 97 -3.67 -11.74 -1.40
C GLU A 97 -3.49 -12.40 -0.05
N LEU A 98 -4.60 -12.76 0.56
CA LEU A 98 -4.58 -13.47 1.83
C LEU A 98 -4.60 -14.96 1.53
N ARG A 99 -3.52 -15.65 1.94
CA ARG A 99 -3.38 -17.09 1.75
C ARG A 99 -3.43 -17.80 3.10
N GLU A 100 -3.40 -19.13 3.08
CA GLU A 100 -3.49 -19.91 4.31
C GLU A 100 -2.43 -19.53 5.34
N ASP A 101 -1.23 -19.22 4.89
CA ASP A 101 -0.10 -18.95 5.78
C ASP A 101 0.15 -17.47 6.04
N GLY A 102 -0.61 -16.58 5.42
CA GLY A 102 -0.43 -15.16 5.66
C GLY A 102 -0.81 -14.25 4.51
N LEU A 103 -0.35 -13.01 4.60
CA LEU A 103 -0.63 -11.98 3.63
C LEU A 103 0.53 -11.88 2.63
N TYR A 104 0.18 -11.84 1.35
CA TYR A 104 1.14 -11.68 0.27
C TYR A 104 0.88 -10.37 -0.47
N ILE A 105 1.96 -9.75 -0.94
CA ILE A 105 1.91 -8.52 -1.72
C ILE A 105 2.55 -8.78 -3.06
N GLY A 106 1.90 -8.31 -4.13
CA GLY A 106 2.38 -8.47 -5.48
C GLY A 106 3.05 -7.21 -6.00
N PHE A 107 4.17 -7.39 -6.67
CA PHE A 107 4.86 -6.31 -7.35
C PHE A 107 5.02 -6.65 -8.82
N GLU A 108 4.90 -5.65 -9.68
CA GLU A 108 5.11 -5.87 -11.09
C GLU A 108 6.57 -6.24 -11.36
N GLU A 109 6.79 -7.17 -12.27
CA GLU A 109 8.12 -7.64 -12.60
C GLU A 109 9.01 -6.50 -13.10
N SER A 110 8.46 -5.58 -13.87
CA SER A 110 9.21 -4.43 -14.36
C SER A 110 9.78 -3.60 -13.24
N TRP A 111 9.00 -3.40 -12.17
CA TRP A 111 9.46 -2.70 -10.99
C TRP A 111 10.55 -3.49 -10.27
N TRP A 112 10.33 -4.80 -10.14
CA TRP A 112 11.27 -5.69 -9.46
C TRP A 112 12.62 -5.72 -10.18
N SER A 113 12.60 -5.84 -11.50
CA SER A 113 13.85 -5.90 -12.27
C SER A 113 14.63 -4.59 -12.19
N LYS A 114 13.98 -3.46 -11.99
CA LYS A 114 14.67 -2.18 -11.81
C LYS A 114 15.46 -2.13 -10.51
N LEU A 115 15.01 -2.83 -9.48
CA LEU A 115 15.72 -2.89 -8.20
C LEU A 115 17.01 -3.69 -8.30
N TRP A 116 17.01 -4.71 -9.15
CA TRP A 116 18.12 -5.66 -9.25
C TRP A 116 18.95 -5.47 -10.51
N GLY A 117 18.44 -4.71 -11.45
CA GLY A 117 19.13 -4.41 -12.68
C GLY A 117 19.79 -3.04 -12.68
#